data_eb74cf9042c6415004fdc9d503427320
#
_entry.id   eb74cf9042c6415004fdc9d503427320
#
_cell.length_a   1.000
_cell.length_b   1.000
_cell.length_c   1.000
_cell.angle_alpha   90.00
_cell.angle_beta   90.00
_cell.angle_gamma   90.00
#
_symmetry.space_group_name_H-M   'P 1'
#
loop_
_entity.id
_entity.type
_entity.pdbx_description
1 polymer ?
#
loop_
_entity_poly.entity_id
_entity_poly.type
_entity_poly.pdbx_seq_one_letter_code
_entity_poly.pdbx_strand_id
1 'polypeptide(L)'
;MKHIHFDTESDGFYGAYWECRGGSDCTVIAMLGDDPEDYMARSAVKWLLRLGVNVLTMSPAKKDYSHHNYPLECIEKAIAWLKSHGSAKIGIAGASTTGTLALTAASIFDDISLTIAMTPSDFVWQGFMQGKKDGCKEWPIEGESLFSYKGRPLPYMPFCYKHPDYWHTISEESRRTGNMVASRKLFDDSEAAHPIAEEEFIKVENIRGKLFLVGAEDDALWDTAKYICRMEKRLAVQPHTCEVEALIYEHGTHFVFPEGMLKTMLPVGSALFVTLAFSAAKKYPGECKTARIEIDRRMTHIICEWCDK
;
A
#
# COMPACT_ATOMS: atom_id res chain seq x y z
N MET A 1 7.41 -17.04 -16.07
CA MET A 1 7.81 -15.77 -16.68
C MET A 1 9.29 -15.57 -16.31
N LYS A 2 10.14 -15.15 -17.25
CA LYS A 2 11.52 -14.78 -16.93
C LYS A 2 11.48 -13.45 -16.18
N HIS A 3 12.34 -13.28 -15.19
CA HIS A 3 12.50 -12.07 -14.43
C HIS A 3 13.95 -11.92 -13.97
N ILE A 4 14.30 -10.72 -13.56
CA ILE A 4 15.58 -10.40 -12.91
C ILE A 4 15.31 -10.28 -11.43
N HIS A 5 16.07 -11.00 -10.61
CA HIS A 5 16.00 -10.94 -9.16
C HIS A 5 17.02 -9.93 -8.63
N PHE A 6 16.67 -9.18 -7.59
CA PHE A 6 17.54 -8.22 -6.90
C PHE A 6 17.67 -8.58 -5.43
N ASP A 7 18.88 -8.46 -4.93
CA ASP A 7 19.19 -8.66 -3.51
C ASP A 7 19.69 -7.35 -2.87
N THR A 8 19.34 -7.15 -1.60
CA THR A 8 19.69 -5.91 -0.88
C THR A 8 21.20 -5.69 -0.77
N GLU A 9 22.00 -6.77 -0.67
CA GLU A 9 23.46 -6.66 -0.49
C GLU A 9 24.15 -6.26 -1.79
N SER A 10 23.73 -6.85 -2.93
CA SER A 10 24.34 -6.61 -4.24
C SER A 10 23.75 -5.40 -4.95
N ASP A 11 22.43 -5.23 -4.87
CA ASP A 11 21.68 -4.26 -5.71
C ASP A 11 21.17 -3.06 -4.89
N GLY A 12 21.17 -3.20 -3.57
CA GLY A 12 20.73 -2.18 -2.63
C GLY A 12 19.23 -2.10 -2.45
N PHE A 13 18.45 -3.02 -3.03
CA PHE A 13 17.03 -3.23 -2.79
C PHE A 13 16.65 -4.69 -3.04
N TYR A 14 15.57 -5.14 -2.45
CA TYR A 14 15.03 -6.48 -2.61
C TYR A 14 13.81 -6.46 -3.52
N GLY A 15 13.89 -7.17 -4.66
CA GLY A 15 12.83 -7.08 -5.67
C GLY A 15 12.99 -8.07 -6.83
N ALA A 16 12.05 -8.01 -7.77
CA ALA A 16 12.12 -8.77 -9.01
C ALA A 16 11.51 -7.95 -10.17
N TYR A 17 12.21 -7.86 -11.30
CA TYR A 17 11.77 -7.14 -12.49
C TYR A 17 11.21 -8.10 -13.54
N TRP A 18 10.04 -7.75 -14.06
CA TRP A 18 9.27 -8.51 -15.01
C TRP A 18 8.99 -7.67 -16.24
N GLU A 19 9.49 -8.09 -17.37
CA GLU A 19 9.30 -7.39 -18.64
C GLU A 19 8.00 -7.81 -19.33
N CYS A 20 7.23 -6.86 -19.87
CA CYS A 20 6.04 -7.15 -20.63
C CYS A 20 6.38 -7.61 -22.05
N ARG A 21 5.51 -8.41 -22.64
CA ARG A 21 5.68 -8.85 -24.04
C ARG A 21 5.53 -7.67 -24.99
N GLY A 22 6.50 -7.47 -25.86
CA GLY A 22 6.51 -6.36 -26.80
C GLY A 22 7.27 -5.12 -26.33
N GLY A 23 7.77 -5.14 -25.09
CA GLY A 23 8.48 -4.03 -24.49
C GLY A 23 7.52 -2.92 -24.02
N SER A 24 7.98 -2.13 -23.07
CA SER A 24 7.31 -0.91 -22.58
C SER A 24 8.36 0.00 -21.99
N ASP A 25 8.18 1.30 -22.11
CA ASP A 25 8.95 2.32 -21.40
C ASP A 25 8.27 2.76 -20.09
N CYS A 26 7.12 2.15 -19.77
CA CYS A 26 6.39 2.37 -18.53
C CYS A 26 6.62 1.22 -17.58
N THR A 27 7.04 1.49 -16.35
CA THR A 27 7.23 0.48 -15.30
C THR A 27 6.47 0.87 -14.03
N VAL A 28 5.74 -0.07 -13.45
CA VAL A 28 5.10 0.07 -12.14
C VAL A 28 5.90 -0.68 -11.08
N ILE A 29 6.35 0.03 -10.05
CA ILE A 29 6.86 -0.56 -8.81
C ILE A 29 5.63 -1.04 -8.03
N ALA A 30 5.46 -2.35 -7.89
CA ALA A 30 4.32 -2.97 -7.23
C ALA A 30 4.73 -3.58 -5.89
N MET A 31 4.12 -3.13 -4.82
CA MET A 31 4.41 -3.57 -3.46
C MET A 31 3.21 -4.29 -2.87
N LEU A 32 3.11 -5.58 -3.16
CA LEU A 32 2.07 -6.49 -2.67
C LEU A 32 2.70 -7.81 -2.27
N GLY A 33 2.31 -8.31 -1.09
CA GLY A 33 2.84 -9.55 -0.55
C GLY A 33 4.11 -9.36 0.30
N ASP A 34 4.51 -10.43 0.98
CA ASP A 34 5.64 -10.45 1.92
C ASP A 34 6.98 -10.68 1.20
N ASP A 35 6.91 -11.15 -0.02
CA ASP A 35 8.06 -11.45 -0.88
C ASP A 35 7.77 -10.97 -2.30
N PRO A 36 8.72 -10.35 -3.01
CA PRO A 36 8.51 -9.83 -4.37
C PRO A 36 8.19 -10.93 -5.40
N GLU A 37 8.34 -12.19 -5.03
CA GLU A 37 8.05 -13.32 -5.89
C GLU A 37 6.99 -14.27 -5.32
N ASP A 38 6.32 -13.90 -4.24
CA ASP A 38 5.24 -14.70 -3.67
C ASP A 38 4.00 -14.74 -4.58
N TYR A 39 2.99 -15.44 -4.14
CA TYR A 39 1.79 -15.65 -4.92
C TYR A 39 0.97 -14.37 -5.13
N MET A 40 0.94 -13.47 -4.16
CA MET A 40 0.26 -12.17 -4.27
C MET A 40 0.99 -11.26 -5.25
N ALA A 41 2.31 -11.11 -5.08
CA ALA A 41 3.16 -10.33 -5.98
C ALA A 41 3.04 -10.82 -7.43
N ARG A 42 3.15 -12.14 -7.66
CA ARG A 42 2.99 -12.73 -9.01
C ARG A 42 1.60 -12.53 -9.62
N SER A 43 0.58 -12.38 -8.80
CA SER A 43 -0.78 -12.08 -9.27
C SER A 43 -0.92 -10.64 -9.73
N ALA A 44 -0.36 -9.69 -8.98
CA ALA A 44 -0.25 -8.31 -9.40
C ALA A 44 0.56 -8.18 -10.69
N VAL A 45 1.72 -8.86 -10.77
CA VAL A 45 2.55 -8.91 -11.98
C VAL A 45 1.74 -9.35 -13.19
N LYS A 46 1.02 -10.49 -13.10
CA LYS A 46 0.22 -11.00 -14.21
C LYS A 46 -0.85 -10.02 -14.66
N TRP A 47 -1.47 -9.33 -13.70
CA TRP A 47 -2.51 -8.35 -13.99
C TRP A 47 -1.91 -7.11 -14.68
N LEU A 48 -0.83 -6.53 -14.14
CA LEU A 48 -0.14 -5.36 -14.70
C LEU A 48 0.47 -5.64 -16.09
N LEU A 49 1.14 -6.77 -16.26
CA LEU A 49 1.71 -7.16 -17.57
C LEU A 49 0.64 -7.26 -18.69
N ARG A 50 -0.61 -7.61 -18.37
CA ARG A 50 -1.73 -7.59 -19.32
C ARG A 50 -2.12 -6.18 -19.75
N LEU A 51 -1.80 -5.17 -18.93
CA LEU A 51 -2.02 -3.76 -19.26
C LEU A 51 -0.86 -3.16 -20.08
N GLY A 52 0.15 -3.97 -20.43
CA GLY A 52 1.27 -3.53 -21.27
C GLY A 52 2.35 -2.73 -20.54
N VAL A 53 2.44 -2.83 -19.21
CA VAL A 53 3.49 -2.19 -18.42
C VAL A 53 4.49 -3.21 -17.88
N ASN A 54 5.75 -2.82 -17.76
CA ASN A 54 6.74 -3.57 -17.01
C ASN A 54 6.43 -3.48 -15.51
N VAL A 55 6.89 -4.44 -14.74
CA VAL A 55 6.63 -4.48 -13.30
C VAL A 55 7.93 -4.73 -12.56
N LEU A 56 8.22 -3.91 -11.57
CA LEU A 56 9.21 -4.19 -10.54
C LEU A 56 8.47 -4.49 -9.24
N THR A 57 8.46 -5.75 -8.82
CA THR A 57 7.93 -6.09 -7.50
C THR A 57 8.98 -5.81 -6.43
N MET A 58 8.55 -5.21 -5.32
CA MET A 58 9.39 -4.98 -4.14
C MET A 58 8.65 -5.37 -2.88
N SER A 59 9.37 -5.77 -1.85
CA SER A 59 8.81 -5.98 -0.52
C SER A 59 9.70 -5.33 0.54
N PRO A 60 9.15 -4.48 1.41
CA PRO A 60 9.87 -3.95 2.55
C PRO A 60 10.08 -4.99 3.66
N ALA A 61 9.35 -6.08 3.62
CA ALA A 61 9.23 -7.03 4.71
C ALA A 61 10.18 -8.23 4.63
N LYS A 62 10.85 -8.48 3.51
CA LYS A 62 11.79 -9.62 3.33
C LYS A 62 11.27 -10.95 3.91
N LYS A 63 10.02 -11.32 3.67
CA LYS A 63 9.36 -12.55 4.13
C LYS A 63 8.87 -12.54 5.59
N ASP A 64 9.17 -11.55 6.39
CA ASP A 64 8.71 -11.48 7.80
C ASP A 64 7.58 -10.46 8.03
N TYR A 65 7.17 -9.73 6.98
CA TYR A 65 6.15 -8.69 7.02
C TYR A 65 6.36 -7.63 8.10
N SER A 66 7.59 -7.32 8.39
CA SER A 66 7.96 -6.29 9.36
C SER A 66 8.20 -4.97 8.66
N HIS A 67 7.64 -3.91 9.20
CA HIS A 67 7.78 -2.56 8.69
C HIS A 67 8.36 -1.67 9.79
N HIS A 68 9.67 -1.54 9.81
CA HIS A 68 10.35 -0.67 10.76
C HIS A 68 11.63 -0.08 10.16
N ASN A 69 11.70 1.23 10.14
CA ASN A 69 12.78 2.02 9.56
C ASN A 69 13.19 1.54 8.16
N TYR A 70 12.19 1.11 7.33
CA TYR A 70 12.48 0.69 5.96
C TYR A 70 13.13 1.84 5.19
N PRO A 71 14.35 1.66 4.65
CA PRO A 71 15.08 2.73 4.01
C PRO A 71 14.46 3.08 2.66
N LEU A 72 13.97 4.30 2.49
CA LEU A 72 13.41 4.77 1.21
C LEU A 72 14.48 4.81 0.11
N GLU A 73 15.76 4.78 0.46
CA GLU A 73 16.88 4.60 -0.47
C GLU A 73 16.78 3.32 -1.30
N CYS A 74 16.08 2.30 -0.81
CA CYS A 74 15.79 1.10 -1.60
C CYS A 74 14.93 1.44 -2.83
N ILE A 75 13.93 2.31 -2.66
CA ILE A 75 13.08 2.78 -3.76
C ILE A 75 13.87 3.72 -4.67
N GLU A 76 14.69 4.61 -4.12
CA GLU A 76 15.56 5.51 -4.89
C GLU A 76 16.50 4.73 -5.82
N LYS A 77 17.14 3.66 -5.30
CA LYS A 77 18.01 2.77 -6.10
C LYS A 77 17.21 2.00 -7.16
N ALA A 78 16.03 1.52 -6.83
CA ALA A 78 15.14 0.87 -7.79
C ALA A 78 14.75 1.83 -8.93
N ILE A 79 14.41 3.07 -8.63
CA ILE A 79 14.12 4.12 -9.62
C ILE A 79 15.34 4.36 -10.52
N ALA A 80 16.54 4.50 -9.94
CA ALA A 80 17.78 4.70 -10.68
C ALA A 80 18.07 3.53 -11.63
N TRP A 81 17.87 2.29 -11.16
CA TRP A 81 18.00 1.10 -11.98
C TRP A 81 17.01 1.09 -13.15
N LEU A 82 15.71 1.38 -12.89
CA LEU A 82 14.68 1.43 -13.92
C LEU A 82 14.98 2.47 -15.01
N LYS A 83 15.42 3.67 -14.62
CA LYS A 83 15.83 4.72 -15.57
C LYS A 83 16.98 4.27 -16.45
N SER A 84 18.01 3.62 -15.85
CA SER A 84 19.16 3.11 -16.61
C SER A 84 18.81 1.95 -17.55
N HIS A 85 17.64 1.31 -17.33
CA HIS A 85 17.15 0.18 -18.15
C HIS A 85 15.95 0.58 -19.04
N GLY A 86 15.80 1.87 -19.33
CA GLY A 86 14.90 2.38 -20.37
C GLY A 86 13.49 2.68 -19.92
N SER A 87 13.21 2.69 -18.61
CA SER A 87 11.90 3.17 -18.11
C SER A 87 11.83 4.70 -18.21
N ALA A 88 11.02 5.21 -19.12
CA ALA A 88 10.75 6.64 -19.27
C ALA A 88 9.69 7.14 -18.27
N LYS A 89 8.75 6.28 -17.92
CA LYS A 89 7.71 6.56 -16.92
C LYS A 89 7.75 5.54 -15.80
N ILE A 90 7.74 6.01 -14.56
CA ILE A 90 7.78 5.16 -13.36
C ILE A 90 6.52 5.45 -12.53
N GLY A 91 5.76 4.39 -12.27
CA GLY A 91 4.64 4.39 -11.34
C GLY A 91 4.97 3.59 -10.09
N ILE A 92 4.22 3.84 -9.02
CA ILE A 92 4.29 3.07 -7.78
C ILE A 92 2.87 2.68 -7.33
N ALA A 93 2.69 1.44 -6.89
CA ALA A 93 1.41 0.92 -6.44
C ALA A 93 1.58 0.09 -5.18
N GLY A 94 0.75 0.35 -4.18
CA GLY A 94 0.73 -0.38 -2.93
C GLY A 94 -0.65 -0.43 -2.30
N ALA A 95 -0.80 -1.31 -1.31
CA ALA A 95 -2.03 -1.43 -0.54
C ALA A 95 -1.70 -1.49 0.95
N SER A 96 -2.61 -0.97 1.79
CA SER A 96 -2.42 -1.01 3.24
C SER A 96 -1.13 -0.25 3.63
N THR A 97 -0.27 -0.83 4.44
CA THR A 97 1.04 -0.25 4.81
C THR A 97 1.90 0.09 3.58
N THR A 98 1.86 -0.73 2.53
CA THR A 98 2.60 -0.41 1.29
C THR A 98 1.89 0.65 0.44
N GLY A 99 0.60 0.88 0.60
CA GLY A 99 -0.11 2.05 0.07
C GLY A 99 0.40 3.35 0.71
N THR A 100 0.60 3.33 2.02
CA THR A 100 1.26 4.44 2.76
C THR A 100 2.70 4.64 2.32
N LEU A 101 3.45 3.55 2.08
CA LEU A 101 4.80 3.61 1.51
C LEU A 101 4.81 4.23 0.10
N ALA A 102 3.85 3.86 -0.75
CA ALA A 102 3.73 4.42 -2.10
C ALA A 102 3.53 5.94 -2.08
N LEU A 103 2.63 6.44 -1.21
CA LEU A 103 2.41 7.88 -1.00
C LEU A 103 3.67 8.57 -0.47
N THR A 104 4.31 7.98 0.54
CA THR A 104 5.52 8.53 1.14
C THR A 104 6.65 8.62 0.12
N ALA A 105 6.91 7.58 -0.65
CA ALA A 105 7.93 7.57 -1.69
C ALA A 105 7.64 8.60 -2.79
N ALA A 106 6.39 8.67 -3.28
CA ALA A 106 6.01 9.61 -4.33
C ALA A 106 6.07 11.08 -3.86
N SER A 107 5.88 11.35 -2.56
CA SER A 107 6.04 12.69 -2.00
C SER A 107 7.50 13.16 -1.89
N ILE A 108 8.47 12.24 -2.06
CA ILE A 108 9.92 12.50 -1.93
C ILE A 108 10.63 12.39 -3.28
N PHE A 109 10.20 11.45 -4.14
CA PHE A 109 10.89 11.15 -5.40
C PHE A 109 10.10 11.67 -6.61
N ASP A 110 10.57 12.75 -7.20
CA ASP A 110 9.96 13.44 -8.34
C ASP A 110 9.86 12.60 -9.63
N ASP A 111 10.62 11.52 -9.72
CA ASP A 111 10.63 10.59 -10.85
C ASP A 111 9.38 9.69 -10.91
N ILE A 112 8.59 9.64 -9.84
CA ILE A 112 7.34 8.88 -9.80
C ILE A 112 6.22 9.75 -10.41
N SER A 113 5.63 9.29 -11.50
CA SER A 113 4.59 10.01 -12.26
C SER A 113 3.20 9.35 -12.22
N LEU A 114 3.07 8.21 -11.53
CA LEU A 114 1.81 7.56 -11.20
C LEU A 114 1.91 6.99 -9.80
N THR A 115 0.97 7.32 -8.93
CA THR A 115 0.88 6.79 -7.57
C THR A 115 -0.49 6.16 -7.37
N ILE A 116 -0.52 4.88 -7.02
CA ILE A 116 -1.74 4.14 -6.71
C ILE A 116 -1.64 3.67 -5.26
N ALA A 117 -2.49 4.19 -4.41
CA ALA A 117 -2.53 3.83 -2.99
C ALA A 117 -3.92 3.31 -2.60
N MET A 118 -3.98 2.02 -2.33
CA MET A 118 -5.20 1.34 -1.87
C MET A 118 -5.18 1.24 -0.35
N THR A 119 -6.24 1.69 0.29
CA THR A 119 -6.41 1.74 1.75
C THR A 119 -5.19 2.31 2.51
N PRO A 120 -4.62 3.46 2.06
CA PRO A 120 -3.46 4.05 2.71
C PRO A 120 -3.86 4.80 3.99
N SER A 121 -2.85 5.20 4.77
CA SER A 121 -2.95 6.32 5.69
C SER A 121 -2.39 7.59 5.05
N ASP A 122 -2.74 8.74 5.58
CA ASP A 122 -2.21 10.06 5.21
C ASP A 122 -1.07 10.53 6.12
N PHE A 123 -0.63 9.67 7.03
CA PHE A 123 0.49 9.91 7.96
C PHE A 123 1.34 8.64 8.11
N VAL A 124 2.57 8.83 8.57
CA VAL A 124 3.46 7.74 8.94
C VAL A 124 3.22 7.36 10.40
N TRP A 125 3.28 6.10 10.75
CA TRP A 125 3.14 5.62 12.13
C TRP A 125 4.36 4.83 12.60
N GLN A 126 4.34 4.47 13.89
CA GLN A 126 5.39 3.70 14.54
C GLN A 126 5.67 2.38 13.82
N GLY A 127 6.94 2.04 13.68
CA GLY A 127 7.37 0.77 13.12
C GLY A 127 6.94 -0.43 13.97
N PHE A 128 6.74 -1.57 13.33
CA PHE A 128 6.31 -2.80 13.97
C PHE A 128 7.00 -4.03 13.38
N MET A 129 7.10 -5.08 14.20
CA MET A 129 7.55 -6.40 13.78
C MET A 129 6.41 -7.39 13.83
N GLN A 130 6.48 -8.39 12.94
CA GLN A 130 5.62 -9.57 12.98
C GLN A 130 6.43 -10.82 13.35
N GLY A 131 5.75 -11.84 13.83
CA GLY A 131 6.32 -13.09 14.28
C GLY A 131 5.55 -13.61 15.50
N LYS A 132 6.10 -14.59 16.21
CA LYS A 132 5.55 -15.04 17.50
C LYS A 132 6.47 -14.59 18.62
N LYS A 133 5.94 -13.76 19.53
CA LYS A 133 6.60 -13.38 20.77
C LYS A 133 5.56 -13.40 21.89
N ASP A 134 5.72 -14.25 22.87
CA ASP A 134 4.82 -14.36 24.02
C ASP A 134 3.32 -14.52 23.64
N GLY A 135 3.06 -15.25 22.53
CA GLY A 135 1.72 -15.40 21.96
C GLY A 135 1.23 -14.21 21.12
N CYS A 136 1.94 -13.09 21.10
CA CYS A 136 1.64 -11.95 20.25
C CYS A 136 2.19 -12.17 18.84
N LYS A 137 1.37 -11.86 17.80
CA LYS A 137 1.80 -11.98 16.41
C LYS A 137 2.48 -10.74 15.90
N GLU A 138 2.24 -9.60 16.54
CA GLU A 138 2.74 -8.29 16.13
C GLU A 138 3.02 -7.44 17.36
N TRP A 139 4.03 -6.58 17.28
CA TRP A 139 4.37 -5.62 18.33
C TRP A 139 5.06 -4.38 17.76
N PRO A 140 4.80 -3.18 18.31
CA PRO A 140 5.46 -1.96 17.90
C PRO A 140 6.90 -1.91 18.42
N ILE A 141 7.77 -1.19 17.70
CA ILE A 141 9.16 -0.97 18.09
C ILE A 141 9.30 0.48 18.54
N GLU A 142 9.76 0.67 19.78
CA GLU A 142 9.97 2.01 20.33
C GLU A 142 11.13 2.73 19.60
N GLY A 143 10.92 3.99 19.27
CA GLY A 143 11.91 4.82 18.59
C GLY A 143 12.07 4.58 17.11
N GLU A 144 11.31 3.66 16.52
CA GLU A 144 11.36 3.38 15.10
C GLU A 144 10.07 3.78 14.37
N SER A 145 10.24 4.36 13.20
CA SER A 145 9.17 4.67 12.25
C SER A 145 8.91 3.48 11.33
N LEU A 146 7.81 3.48 10.58
CA LEU A 146 7.65 2.57 9.43
C LEU A 146 8.82 2.74 8.46
N PHE A 147 9.22 3.98 8.18
CA PHE A 147 10.16 4.32 7.12
C PHE A 147 11.29 5.19 7.64
N SER A 148 12.45 5.10 6.99
CA SER A 148 13.59 5.98 7.20
C SER A 148 14.08 6.57 5.89
N TYR A 149 14.70 7.75 5.96
CA TYR A 149 15.35 8.38 4.82
C TYR A 149 16.60 9.13 5.27
N LYS A 150 17.70 9.01 4.51
CA LYS A 150 19.02 9.56 4.85
C LYS A 150 19.50 9.15 6.25
N GLY A 151 19.25 7.86 6.56
CA GLY A 151 19.67 7.27 7.82
C GLY A 151 18.90 7.74 9.06
N ARG A 152 17.74 8.38 8.89
CA ARG A 152 16.91 8.87 10.00
C ARG A 152 15.48 8.35 9.86
N PRO A 153 14.85 7.92 10.97
CA PRO A 153 13.41 7.65 10.98
C PRO A 153 12.63 8.87 10.48
N LEU A 154 11.59 8.66 9.66
CA LEU A 154 10.65 9.74 9.35
C LEU A 154 9.83 10.07 10.61
N PRO A 155 9.36 11.32 10.76
CA PRO A 155 8.40 11.67 11.81
C PRO A 155 7.18 10.75 11.72
N TYR A 156 6.67 10.31 12.88
CA TYR A 156 5.63 9.29 12.92
C TYR A 156 4.74 9.42 14.15
N MET A 157 3.47 9.03 14.02
CA MET A 157 2.54 8.87 15.13
C MET A 157 2.92 7.64 15.96
N PRO A 158 3.22 7.76 17.24
CA PRO A 158 3.45 6.61 18.12
C PRO A 158 2.12 5.92 18.46
N PHE A 159 2.12 4.60 18.57
CA PHE A 159 0.98 3.88 19.12
C PHE A 159 0.85 4.10 20.62
N CYS A 160 -0.38 4.31 21.09
CA CYS A 160 -0.66 4.47 22.52
C CYS A 160 -0.56 3.14 23.31
N TYR A 161 -0.67 2.02 22.59
CA TYR A 161 -0.54 0.68 23.18
C TYR A 161 0.86 0.11 22.93
N LYS A 162 1.48 -0.40 24.00
CA LYS A 162 2.77 -1.08 23.96
C LYS A 162 2.56 -2.60 23.92
N HIS A 163 3.64 -3.34 23.66
CA HIS A 163 3.63 -4.81 23.83
C HIS A 163 3.40 -5.19 25.29
N PRO A 164 2.48 -6.15 25.64
CA PRO A 164 1.65 -6.96 24.73
C PRO A 164 0.29 -6.36 24.38
N ASP A 165 -0.11 -5.23 24.97
CA ASP A 165 -1.47 -4.64 24.83
C ASP A 165 -1.78 -4.20 23.40
N TYR A 166 -0.75 -3.84 22.63
CA TYR A 166 -0.87 -3.56 21.20
C TYR A 166 -1.56 -4.73 20.46
N TRP A 167 -1.02 -5.93 20.62
CA TRP A 167 -1.58 -7.12 19.98
C TRP A 167 -2.90 -7.56 20.62
N HIS A 168 -3.04 -7.42 21.94
CA HIS A 168 -4.29 -7.76 22.63
C HIS A 168 -5.45 -6.93 22.12
N THR A 169 -5.26 -5.62 21.89
CA THR A 169 -6.26 -4.73 21.31
C THR A 169 -6.71 -5.19 19.93
N ILE A 170 -5.76 -5.50 19.03
CA ILE A 170 -6.04 -6.03 17.68
C ILE A 170 -6.79 -7.37 17.77
N SER A 171 -6.31 -8.29 18.59
CA SER A 171 -6.89 -9.63 18.73
C SER A 171 -8.30 -9.59 19.30
N GLU A 172 -8.55 -8.75 20.30
CA GLU A 172 -9.85 -8.59 20.93
C GLU A 172 -10.85 -7.93 19.97
N GLU A 173 -10.44 -6.86 19.28
CA GLU A 173 -11.28 -6.19 18.29
C GLU A 173 -11.64 -7.14 17.14
N SER A 174 -10.67 -7.88 16.60
CA SER A 174 -10.88 -8.87 15.54
C SER A 174 -11.94 -9.91 15.95
N ARG A 175 -11.80 -10.47 17.17
CA ARG A 175 -12.76 -11.45 17.70
C ARG A 175 -14.14 -10.83 17.90
N ARG A 176 -14.22 -9.62 18.49
CA ARG A 176 -15.49 -8.93 18.78
C ARG A 176 -16.24 -8.56 17.51
N THR A 177 -15.53 -8.15 16.45
CA THR A 177 -16.13 -7.70 15.19
C THR A 177 -16.32 -8.80 14.16
N GLY A 178 -15.75 -10.00 14.41
CA GLY A 178 -15.79 -11.12 13.47
C GLY A 178 -14.96 -10.93 12.20
N ASN A 179 -13.98 -10.04 12.27
CA ASN A 179 -12.99 -9.83 11.21
C ASN A 179 -11.78 -10.73 11.41
N MET A 180 -11.11 -11.12 10.34
CA MET A 180 -9.85 -11.87 10.40
C MET A 180 -8.77 -11.05 11.11
N VAL A 181 -8.76 -9.74 10.85
CA VAL A 181 -7.95 -8.74 11.52
C VAL A 181 -8.74 -7.43 11.61
N ALA A 182 -8.68 -6.78 12.77
CA ALA A 182 -9.25 -5.46 13.00
C ALA A 182 -8.33 -4.69 13.96
N SER A 183 -7.95 -3.49 13.57
CA SER A 183 -7.07 -2.59 14.33
C SER A 183 -7.57 -1.14 14.34
N ARG A 184 -8.83 -0.91 13.92
CA ARG A 184 -9.44 0.43 13.88
C ARG A 184 -9.33 1.13 15.23
N LYS A 185 -9.66 0.42 16.31
CA LYS A 185 -9.55 0.93 17.68
C LYS A 185 -8.11 1.33 18.04
N LEU A 186 -7.11 0.54 17.64
CA LEU A 186 -5.70 0.86 17.88
C LEU A 186 -5.32 2.19 17.27
N PHE A 187 -5.71 2.44 16.01
CA PHE A 187 -5.41 3.68 15.30
C PHE A 187 -6.19 4.86 15.86
N ASP A 188 -7.50 4.70 16.09
CA ASP A 188 -8.36 5.77 16.60
C ASP A 188 -7.91 6.23 18.01
N ASP A 189 -7.60 5.30 18.91
CA ASP A 189 -7.09 5.60 20.25
C ASP A 189 -5.70 6.25 20.20
N SER A 190 -4.84 5.82 19.27
CA SER A 190 -3.50 6.40 19.11
C SER A 190 -3.56 7.82 18.56
N GLU A 191 -4.40 8.09 17.55
CA GLU A 191 -4.65 9.46 17.08
C GLU A 191 -5.26 10.36 18.16
N ALA A 192 -6.13 9.82 19.02
CA ALA A 192 -6.72 10.58 20.12
C ALA A 192 -5.68 10.90 21.21
N ALA A 193 -4.78 9.98 21.49
CA ALA A 193 -3.70 10.16 22.46
C ALA A 193 -2.55 11.02 21.92
N HIS A 194 -2.29 10.95 20.62
CA HIS A 194 -1.26 11.71 19.91
C HIS A 194 -1.86 12.32 18.62
N PRO A 195 -2.45 13.52 18.70
CA PRO A 195 -2.92 14.23 17.52
C PRO A 195 -1.79 14.38 16.50
N ILE A 196 -2.05 13.96 15.25
CA ILE A 196 -1.01 13.91 14.21
C ILE A 196 -0.37 15.28 14.01
N ALA A 197 0.93 15.36 14.17
CA ALA A 197 1.70 16.58 13.94
C ALA A 197 1.89 16.84 12.45
N GLU A 198 2.11 18.11 12.07
CA GLU A 198 2.24 18.48 10.65
C GLU A 198 3.39 17.73 9.95
N GLU A 199 4.50 17.51 10.65
CA GLU A 199 5.65 16.75 10.11
C GLU A 199 5.41 15.25 9.93
N GLU A 200 4.41 14.69 10.62
CA GLU A 200 4.03 13.26 10.52
C GLU A 200 3.12 12.98 9.32
N PHE A 201 2.42 14.02 8.81
CA PHE A 201 1.61 13.89 7.61
C PHE A 201 2.48 13.70 6.36
N ILE A 202 2.04 12.79 5.49
CA ILE A 202 2.62 12.62 4.17
C ILE A 202 2.30 13.87 3.33
N LYS A 203 3.32 14.44 2.71
CA LYS A 203 3.21 15.68 1.92
C LYS A 203 2.67 15.36 0.52
N VAL A 204 1.40 14.95 0.45
CA VAL A 204 0.74 14.56 -0.80
C VAL A 204 0.74 15.67 -1.87
N GLU A 205 0.85 16.92 -1.48
CA GLU A 205 1.00 18.07 -2.37
C GLU A 205 2.31 18.06 -3.18
N ASN A 206 3.32 17.31 -2.71
CA ASN A 206 4.58 17.16 -3.44
C ASN A 206 4.51 16.05 -4.51
N ILE A 207 3.48 15.21 -4.49
CA ILE A 207 3.30 14.12 -5.47
C ILE A 207 3.10 14.71 -6.86
N ARG A 208 3.70 14.10 -7.88
CA ARG A 208 3.61 14.50 -9.27
C ARG A 208 2.83 13.51 -10.12
N GLY A 209 2.33 13.99 -11.27
CA GLY A 209 1.59 13.17 -12.22
C GLY A 209 0.22 12.74 -11.69
N LYS A 210 -0.13 11.47 -11.80
CA LYS A 210 -1.45 10.95 -11.41
C LYS A 210 -1.40 10.33 -10.00
N LEU A 211 -2.36 10.72 -9.17
CA LEU A 211 -2.57 10.18 -7.82
C LEU A 211 -3.94 9.51 -7.75
N PHE A 212 -3.95 8.19 -7.57
CA PHE A 212 -5.16 7.41 -7.42
C PHE A 212 -5.27 6.83 -6.00
N LEU A 213 -6.33 7.22 -5.30
CA LEU A 213 -6.60 6.85 -3.92
C LEU A 213 -7.85 5.98 -3.84
N VAL A 214 -7.79 4.90 -3.08
CA VAL A 214 -8.96 4.04 -2.85
C VAL A 214 -9.09 3.71 -1.37
N GLY A 215 -10.28 3.87 -0.82
CA GLY A 215 -10.60 3.53 0.57
C GLY A 215 -12.04 3.07 0.76
N ALA A 216 -12.38 2.69 1.98
CA ALA A 216 -13.72 2.29 2.37
C ALA A 216 -14.07 2.80 3.77
N GLU A 217 -15.34 3.16 3.98
CA GLU A 217 -15.85 3.62 5.28
C GLU A 217 -15.88 2.47 6.30
N ASP A 218 -16.15 1.26 5.82
CA ASP A 218 -16.21 0.03 6.62
C ASP A 218 -14.85 -0.69 6.75
N ASP A 219 -13.74 0.02 6.50
CA ASP A 219 -12.40 -0.52 6.71
C ASP A 219 -12.19 -0.83 8.20
N ALA A 220 -11.87 -2.10 8.49
CA ALA A 220 -11.72 -2.60 9.85
C ALA A 220 -10.29 -2.38 10.42
N LEU A 221 -9.31 -2.03 9.58
CA LEU A 221 -7.93 -1.84 10.02
C LEU A 221 -7.67 -0.41 10.49
N TRP A 222 -8.10 0.57 9.72
CA TRP A 222 -8.04 2.00 10.04
C TRP A 222 -8.99 2.82 9.16
N ASP A 223 -9.21 4.10 9.51
CA ASP A 223 -10.18 4.97 8.83
C ASP A 223 -9.67 5.49 7.48
N THR A 224 -9.64 4.62 6.47
CA THR A 224 -9.15 5.00 5.14
C THR A 224 -9.98 6.10 4.50
N ALA A 225 -11.29 6.12 4.73
CA ALA A 225 -12.17 7.19 4.23
C ALA A 225 -11.80 8.55 4.83
N LYS A 226 -11.63 8.64 6.15
CA LYS A 226 -11.17 9.85 6.86
C LYS A 226 -9.82 10.31 6.34
N TYR A 227 -8.88 9.39 6.14
CA TYR A 227 -7.52 9.71 5.71
C TYR A 227 -7.49 10.24 4.28
N ILE A 228 -8.25 9.63 3.37
CA ILE A 228 -8.38 10.13 1.99
C ILE A 228 -9.04 11.52 1.99
N CYS A 229 -10.13 11.72 2.73
CA CYS A 229 -10.76 13.05 2.86
C CYS A 229 -9.80 14.12 3.42
N ARG A 230 -8.86 13.76 4.33
CA ARG A 230 -7.83 14.70 4.80
C ARG A 230 -6.83 15.04 3.70
N MET A 231 -6.40 14.05 2.91
CA MET A 231 -5.52 14.29 1.75
C MET A 231 -6.18 15.19 0.71
N GLU A 232 -7.45 14.96 0.36
CA GLU A 232 -8.20 15.83 -0.56
C GLU A 232 -8.33 17.26 -0.02
N LYS A 233 -8.63 17.43 1.27
CA LYS A 233 -8.68 18.75 1.91
C LYS A 233 -7.31 19.45 1.87
N ARG A 234 -6.21 18.70 2.10
CA ARG A 234 -4.86 19.23 2.01
C ARG A 234 -4.56 19.71 0.59
N LEU A 235 -4.85 18.91 -0.41
CA LEU A 235 -4.67 19.25 -1.82
C LEU A 235 -5.54 20.43 -2.26
N ALA A 236 -6.73 20.60 -1.70
CA ALA A 236 -7.60 21.73 -2.01
C ALA A 236 -7.02 23.09 -1.57
N VAL A 237 -6.09 23.12 -0.60
CA VAL A 237 -5.52 24.37 -0.04
C VAL A 237 -4.02 24.51 -0.31
N GLN A 238 -3.29 23.43 -0.55
CA GLN A 238 -1.87 23.48 -0.86
C GLN A 238 -1.62 23.48 -2.36
N PRO A 239 -0.68 24.30 -2.87
CA PRO A 239 -0.28 24.23 -4.27
C PRO A 239 0.23 22.84 -4.62
N HIS A 240 -0.27 22.23 -5.68
CA HIS A 240 0.14 20.92 -6.16
C HIS A 240 0.05 20.82 -7.68
N THR A 241 0.68 19.80 -8.27
CA THR A 241 0.67 19.55 -9.72
C THR A 241 0.09 18.19 -10.08
N CYS A 242 -0.24 17.34 -9.09
CA CYS A 242 -0.81 16.04 -9.35
C CYS A 242 -2.29 16.11 -9.75
N GLU A 243 -2.68 15.22 -10.67
CA GLU A 243 -4.07 14.93 -11.00
C GLU A 243 -4.60 13.89 -10.02
N VAL A 244 -5.59 14.24 -9.22
CA VAL A 244 -6.09 13.39 -8.15
C VAL A 244 -7.41 12.75 -8.54
N GLU A 245 -7.51 11.44 -8.33
CA GLU A 245 -8.76 10.70 -8.33
C GLU A 245 -8.86 9.89 -7.05
N ALA A 246 -9.92 10.09 -6.29
CA ALA A 246 -10.20 9.38 -5.05
C ALA A 246 -11.52 8.61 -5.14
N LEU A 247 -11.51 7.35 -4.73
CA LEU A 247 -12.70 6.51 -4.63
C LEU A 247 -12.87 6.06 -3.18
N ILE A 248 -13.99 6.44 -2.58
CA ILE A 248 -14.36 6.03 -1.22
C ILE A 248 -15.69 5.27 -1.32
N TYR A 249 -15.70 4.03 -0.84
CA TYR A 249 -16.87 3.17 -0.85
C TYR A 249 -17.44 3.02 0.55
N GLU A 250 -18.76 3.09 0.69
CA GLU A 250 -19.44 2.76 1.95
C GLU A 250 -19.12 1.31 2.37
N HIS A 251 -19.14 0.39 1.40
CA HIS A 251 -18.87 -1.03 1.59
C HIS A 251 -17.80 -1.54 0.63
N GLY A 252 -16.55 -1.51 1.08
CA GLY A 252 -15.38 -1.98 0.32
C GLY A 252 -14.47 -2.89 1.14
N THR A 253 -14.50 -2.73 2.45
CA THR A 253 -13.57 -3.34 3.41
C THR A 253 -12.12 -2.87 3.19
N HIS A 254 -11.19 -3.47 3.90
CA HIS A 254 -9.76 -3.25 3.67
C HIS A 254 -9.25 -3.88 2.36
N PHE A 255 -9.99 -4.83 1.78
CA PHE A 255 -9.60 -5.54 0.55
C PHE A 255 -10.24 -4.95 -0.71
N VAL A 256 -9.91 -3.69 -1.00
CA VAL A 256 -10.35 -2.94 -2.19
C VAL A 256 -9.49 -3.24 -3.43
N PHE A 257 -9.02 -4.47 -3.60
CA PHE A 257 -8.19 -4.87 -4.73
C PHE A 257 -9.00 -4.95 -6.03
N PRO A 258 -8.36 -4.69 -7.21
CA PRO A 258 -9.00 -4.90 -8.50
C PRO A 258 -9.55 -6.32 -8.66
N GLU A 259 -10.76 -6.45 -9.12
CA GLU A 259 -11.44 -7.76 -9.24
C GLU A 259 -10.67 -8.70 -10.18
N GLY A 260 -10.08 -8.19 -11.27
CA GLY A 260 -9.26 -8.96 -12.21
C GLY A 260 -7.97 -9.47 -11.59
N MET A 261 -7.37 -8.69 -10.69
CA MET A 261 -6.20 -9.12 -9.93
C MET A 261 -6.57 -10.24 -8.95
N LEU A 262 -7.65 -10.07 -8.18
CA LEU A 262 -8.15 -11.10 -7.27
C LEU A 262 -8.53 -12.39 -7.99
N LYS A 263 -9.15 -12.32 -9.17
CA LYS A 263 -9.43 -13.51 -10.00
C LYS A 263 -8.15 -14.18 -10.52
N THR A 264 -7.10 -13.43 -10.74
CA THR A 264 -5.79 -13.98 -11.09
C THR A 264 -5.14 -14.69 -9.90
N MET A 265 -5.32 -14.15 -8.71
CA MET A 265 -4.83 -14.71 -7.46
C MET A 265 -5.63 -15.95 -7.05
N LEU A 266 -6.95 -15.87 -7.07
CA LEU A 266 -7.86 -16.94 -6.65
C LEU A 266 -8.94 -17.14 -7.72
N PRO A 267 -8.66 -17.90 -8.80
CA PRO A 267 -9.62 -18.11 -9.89
C PRO A 267 -10.96 -18.68 -9.44
N VAL A 268 -10.91 -19.53 -8.39
CA VAL A 268 -12.09 -20.10 -7.73
C VAL A 268 -12.03 -19.72 -6.26
N GLY A 269 -13.00 -18.97 -5.76
CA GLY A 269 -13.11 -18.64 -4.34
C GLY A 269 -12.59 -17.26 -3.93
N SER A 270 -12.22 -16.37 -4.86
CA SER A 270 -11.80 -14.99 -4.52
C SER A 270 -12.86 -14.23 -3.71
N ALA A 271 -14.13 -14.34 -4.11
CA ALA A 271 -15.24 -13.77 -3.36
C ALA A 271 -15.40 -14.40 -1.97
N LEU A 272 -15.20 -15.71 -1.86
CA LEU A 272 -15.28 -16.43 -0.60
C LEU A 272 -14.18 -15.99 0.36
N PHE A 273 -12.94 -15.84 -0.11
CA PHE A 273 -11.82 -15.39 0.71
C PHE A 273 -12.09 -14.00 1.31
N VAL A 274 -12.46 -13.02 0.49
CA VAL A 274 -12.78 -11.66 0.96
C VAL A 274 -13.96 -11.69 1.93
N THR A 275 -15.00 -12.48 1.61
CA THR A 275 -16.19 -12.64 2.47
C THR A 275 -15.84 -13.25 3.82
N LEU A 276 -14.91 -14.21 3.86
CA LEU A 276 -14.49 -14.82 5.12
C LEU A 276 -13.59 -13.91 5.95
N ALA A 277 -12.81 -13.04 5.29
CA ALA A 277 -11.87 -12.16 5.95
C ALA A 277 -12.56 -11.02 6.73
N PHE A 278 -13.66 -10.46 6.20
CA PHE A 278 -14.29 -9.28 6.78
C PHE A 278 -15.80 -9.44 6.98
N SER A 279 -16.28 -9.04 8.15
CA SER A 279 -17.71 -9.10 8.51
C SER A 279 -18.58 -8.23 7.59
N ALA A 280 -18.08 -7.07 7.17
CA ALA A 280 -18.78 -6.20 6.23
C ALA A 280 -18.95 -6.87 4.86
N ALA A 281 -17.94 -7.60 4.36
CA ALA A 281 -18.07 -8.35 3.11
C ALA A 281 -19.07 -9.51 3.19
N LYS A 282 -19.29 -10.08 4.39
CA LYS A 282 -20.39 -11.05 4.62
C LYS A 282 -21.75 -10.39 4.53
N LYS A 283 -21.86 -9.17 5.05
CA LYS A 283 -23.12 -8.43 5.13
C LYS A 283 -23.49 -7.77 3.79
N TYR A 284 -22.49 -7.26 3.07
CA TYR A 284 -22.65 -6.49 1.83
C TYR A 284 -21.83 -7.07 0.66
N PRO A 285 -22.00 -8.37 0.33
CA PRO A 285 -21.14 -9.04 -0.66
C PRO A 285 -21.28 -8.47 -2.08
N GLY A 286 -22.47 -7.98 -2.44
CA GLY A 286 -22.75 -7.36 -3.74
C GLY A 286 -22.04 -6.04 -3.92
N GLU A 287 -22.14 -5.17 -2.92
CA GLU A 287 -21.55 -3.83 -2.89
C GLU A 287 -20.03 -3.92 -2.89
N CYS A 288 -19.43 -4.75 -2.04
CA CYS A 288 -17.99 -4.99 -2.03
C CYS A 288 -17.47 -5.54 -3.37
N LYS A 289 -18.24 -6.39 -4.06
CA LYS A 289 -17.88 -6.88 -5.39
C LYS A 289 -17.99 -5.77 -6.44
N THR A 290 -19.03 -4.95 -6.40
CA THR A 290 -19.21 -3.81 -7.31
C THR A 290 -18.08 -2.82 -7.14
N ALA A 291 -17.68 -2.49 -5.92
CA ALA A 291 -16.54 -1.65 -5.62
C ALA A 291 -15.26 -2.19 -6.30
N ARG A 292 -14.94 -3.48 -6.13
CA ARG A 292 -13.75 -4.08 -6.75
C ARG A 292 -13.78 -4.08 -8.28
N ILE A 293 -14.95 -4.26 -8.90
CA ILE A 293 -15.12 -4.18 -10.35
C ILE A 293 -14.87 -2.75 -10.85
N GLU A 294 -15.38 -1.76 -10.14
CA GLU A 294 -15.16 -0.37 -10.48
C GLU A 294 -13.70 0.04 -10.31
N ILE A 295 -13.07 -0.36 -9.21
CA ILE A 295 -11.64 -0.14 -8.98
C ILE A 295 -10.81 -0.76 -10.11
N ASP A 296 -11.10 -1.99 -10.51
CA ASP A 296 -10.40 -2.66 -11.62
C ASP A 296 -10.51 -1.86 -12.92
N ARG A 297 -11.70 -1.39 -13.24
CA ARG A 297 -11.96 -0.56 -14.42
C ARG A 297 -11.20 0.77 -14.35
N ARG A 298 -11.25 1.47 -13.21
CA ARG A 298 -10.61 2.78 -13.03
C ARG A 298 -9.09 2.68 -13.01
N MET A 299 -8.53 1.73 -12.27
CA MET A 299 -7.08 1.48 -12.26
C MET A 299 -6.57 1.10 -13.64
N THR A 300 -7.28 0.23 -14.37
CA THR A 300 -6.93 -0.11 -15.76
C THR A 300 -6.90 1.14 -16.63
N HIS A 301 -7.93 1.99 -16.55
CA HIS A 301 -8.02 3.22 -17.33
C HIS A 301 -6.85 4.18 -17.02
N ILE A 302 -6.62 4.45 -15.74
CA ILE A 302 -5.55 5.36 -15.29
C ILE A 302 -4.17 4.88 -15.71
N ILE A 303 -3.88 3.58 -15.58
CA ILE A 303 -2.60 3.00 -16.00
C ILE A 303 -2.43 3.10 -17.51
N CYS A 304 -3.46 2.77 -18.30
CA CYS A 304 -3.40 2.87 -19.75
C CYS A 304 -3.23 4.31 -20.21
N GLU A 305 -3.99 5.25 -19.64
CA GLU A 305 -3.88 6.68 -19.94
C GLU A 305 -2.51 7.24 -19.57
N TRP A 306 -1.96 6.84 -18.41
CA TRP A 306 -0.63 7.25 -17.99
C TRP A 306 0.47 6.72 -18.91
N CYS A 307 0.32 5.48 -19.41
CA CYS A 307 1.29 4.91 -20.35
C CYS A 307 1.25 5.52 -21.72
N ASP A 308 0.10 5.86 -22.24
CA ASP A 308 -0.05 6.25 -23.63
C ASP A 308 -0.03 7.66 -23.93
N LYS A 309 -0.23 8.52 -23.15
CA LYS A 309 -0.79 7.86 -24.26
C LYS A 309 -2.06 8.35 -24.58
#